data_9fd61680e6fef6c6021cedc17b8fb148
#
_entry.id   9fd61680e6fef6c6021cedc17b8fb148
#
_cell.length_a   1.000
_cell.length_b   1.000
_cell.length_c   1.000
_cell.angle_alpha   90.00
_cell.angle_beta   90.00
_cell.angle_gamma   90.00
#
_symmetry.space_group_name_H-M   'P 1'
#
loop_
_entity.id
_entity.type
_entity.pdbx_description
1 polymer ?
#
loop_
_entity_poly.entity_id
_entity_poly.type
_entity_poly.pdbx_seq_one_letter_code
_entity_poly.pdbx_strand_id
1 'polypeptide(L)'
;DLLPSCALACPDRQCPSFRFLTFSDTGARRISGAFRTEAVRLLEKAAEKPFAVMDEFGGFELLIPEFNKALHAFLQSGVPCVGVLKTPVAAAALRNRADLPPAYLDQVADLLASLGADPDTEILTTTGRYDEYAKAALDAWAEEYARD
;
A
#
# COMPACT_ATOMS: atom_id res chain seq x y z
N ASP A 1 15.63 13.70 -2.73
CA ASP A 1 15.46 12.95 -3.99
C ASP A 1 15.10 11.51 -3.62
N LEU A 2 13.82 11.29 -3.39
CA LEU A 2 13.27 9.94 -3.32
C LEU A 2 13.01 9.52 -4.77
N LEU A 3 13.86 8.66 -5.30
CA LEU A 3 13.62 8.00 -6.57
C LEU A 3 12.31 7.22 -6.46
N PRO A 4 11.38 7.33 -7.41
CA PRO A 4 10.18 6.52 -7.40
C PRO A 4 10.58 5.05 -7.55
N SER A 5 10.19 4.23 -6.60
CA SER A 5 10.39 2.78 -6.59
C SER A 5 9.77 2.05 -7.79
N CYS A 6 8.93 2.71 -8.56
CA CYS A 6 8.40 2.24 -9.84
C CYS A 6 9.45 2.00 -10.94
N ALA A 7 10.68 2.48 -10.77
CA ALA A 7 11.70 2.38 -11.82
C ALA A 7 12.21 0.96 -12.06
N LEU A 8 11.95 0.02 -11.15
CA LEU A 8 12.43 -1.36 -11.25
C LEU A 8 11.43 -2.32 -11.92
N ALA A 9 10.14 -1.97 -11.96
CA ALA A 9 9.09 -2.85 -12.45
C ALA A 9 8.52 -2.48 -13.84
N CYS A 10 8.97 -1.39 -14.43
CA CYS A 10 8.48 -0.94 -15.73
C CYS A 10 9.65 -0.87 -16.73
N PRO A 11 9.81 -1.86 -17.62
CA PRO A 11 10.85 -1.84 -18.65
C PRO A 11 10.66 -0.71 -19.68
N ASP A 12 9.44 -0.21 -19.84
CA ASP A 12 9.14 0.97 -20.64
C ASP A 12 9.12 2.22 -19.76
N ARG A 13 10.02 3.15 -20.02
CA ARG A 13 10.25 4.44 -19.32
C ARG A 13 9.04 5.39 -19.25
N GLN A 14 7.82 4.89 -19.35
CA GLN A 14 6.57 5.65 -19.39
C GLN A 14 5.61 5.33 -18.24
N CYS A 15 6.11 4.88 -17.08
CA CYS A 15 5.26 4.82 -15.90
C CYS A 15 4.87 6.24 -15.48
N PRO A 16 3.59 6.62 -15.56
CA PRO A 16 3.17 7.92 -15.06
C PRO A 16 3.42 7.98 -13.56
N SER A 17 4.22 8.94 -13.13
CA SER A 17 4.43 9.22 -11.71
C SER A 17 3.51 10.35 -11.27
N PHE A 18 2.80 10.17 -10.16
CA PHE A 18 1.89 11.17 -9.61
C PHE A 18 2.40 11.63 -8.25
N ARG A 19 2.56 12.95 -8.09
CA ARG A 19 2.86 13.52 -6.79
C ARG A 19 1.58 13.60 -5.97
N PHE A 20 1.54 12.96 -4.81
CA PHE A 20 0.37 12.91 -3.93
C PHE A 20 0.61 13.54 -2.54
N LEU A 21 1.87 13.70 -2.15
CA LEU A 21 2.25 14.30 -0.89
C LEU A 21 3.50 15.16 -1.07
N THR A 22 3.48 16.36 -0.51
CA THR A 22 4.62 17.26 -0.47
C THR A 22 4.82 17.74 0.96
N PHE A 23 6.03 17.62 1.46
CA PHE A 23 6.42 18.23 2.72
C PHE A 23 7.17 19.53 2.47
N SER A 24 6.85 20.55 3.26
CA SER A 24 7.53 21.85 3.28
C SER A 24 7.75 22.27 4.72
N ASP A 25 8.50 23.35 4.93
CA ASP A 25 8.71 23.93 6.27
C ASP A 25 7.40 24.40 6.93
N THR A 26 6.35 24.63 6.12
CA THR A 26 5.03 25.03 6.58
C THR A 26 4.05 23.89 6.78
N GLY A 27 4.47 22.62 6.56
CA GLY A 27 3.65 21.44 6.76
C GLY A 27 3.53 20.52 5.53
N ALA A 28 2.58 19.60 5.58
CA ALA A 28 2.31 18.63 4.53
C ALA A 28 1.13 19.07 3.66
N ARG A 29 1.34 19.09 2.33
CA ARG A 29 0.26 19.30 1.35
C ARG A 29 -0.12 17.97 0.71
N ARG A 30 -1.39 17.61 0.79
CA ARG A 30 -1.97 16.40 0.21
C ARG A 30 -2.66 16.69 -1.12
N ILE A 31 -2.45 15.83 -2.11
CA ILE A 31 -3.09 15.92 -3.43
C ILE A 31 -3.95 14.67 -3.61
N SER A 32 -5.19 14.73 -3.16
CA SER A 32 -6.10 13.58 -3.15
C SER A 32 -6.62 13.17 -4.53
N GLY A 33 -6.56 14.06 -5.53
CA GLY A 33 -7.08 13.79 -6.86
C GLY A 33 -6.47 12.55 -7.53
N ALA A 34 -5.16 12.35 -7.39
CA ALA A 34 -4.47 11.18 -7.94
C ALA A 34 -5.01 9.86 -7.36
N PHE A 35 -5.35 9.83 -6.07
CA PHE A 35 -5.92 8.64 -5.44
C PHE A 35 -7.39 8.40 -5.79
N ARG A 36 -8.16 9.45 -6.04
CA ARG A 36 -9.56 9.32 -6.47
C ARG A 36 -9.72 8.73 -7.87
N THR A 37 -8.75 8.94 -8.73
CA THR A 37 -8.83 8.55 -10.14
C THR A 37 -7.80 7.48 -10.48
N GLU A 38 -6.51 7.83 -10.51
CA GLU A 38 -5.48 6.93 -11.02
C GLU A 38 -5.20 5.73 -10.12
N ALA A 39 -5.15 5.92 -8.80
CA ALA A 39 -4.92 4.80 -7.90
C ALA A 39 -6.12 3.84 -7.87
N VAL A 40 -7.35 4.36 -7.92
CA VAL A 40 -8.56 3.53 -8.07
C VAL A 40 -8.50 2.72 -9.38
N ARG A 41 -8.21 3.37 -10.50
CA ARG A 41 -8.07 2.70 -11.81
C ARG A 41 -6.97 1.64 -11.80
N LEU A 42 -5.86 1.87 -11.08
CA LEU A 42 -4.77 0.90 -10.96
C LEU A 42 -5.20 -0.31 -10.12
N LEU A 43 -5.94 -0.12 -9.05
CA LEU A 43 -6.49 -1.23 -8.25
C LEU A 43 -7.51 -2.06 -9.05
N GLU A 44 -8.39 -1.40 -9.82
CA GLU A 44 -9.31 -2.10 -10.73
C GLU A 44 -8.57 -2.95 -11.75
N LYS A 45 -7.51 -2.42 -12.37
CA LYS A 45 -6.67 -3.18 -13.30
C LYS A 45 -5.86 -4.28 -12.63
N ALA A 46 -5.42 -4.08 -11.39
CA ALA A 46 -4.70 -5.09 -10.62
C ALA A 46 -5.59 -6.30 -10.34
N ALA A 47 -6.89 -6.11 -10.17
CA ALA A 47 -7.86 -7.19 -9.99
C ALA A 47 -8.00 -8.12 -11.24
N GLU A 48 -7.46 -7.71 -12.38
CA GLU A 48 -7.42 -8.50 -13.62
C GLU A 48 -6.08 -9.19 -13.85
N LYS A 49 -5.13 -9.08 -12.91
CA LYS A 49 -3.77 -9.60 -13.04
C LYS A 49 -3.61 -10.92 -12.30
N PRO A 50 -2.63 -11.76 -12.70
CA PRO A 50 -2.36 -13.02 -12.00
C PRO A 50 -1.86 -12.81 -10.56
N PHE A 51 -1.21 -11.69 -10.29
CA PHE A 51 -0.78 -11.26 -8.96
C PHE A 51 -0.56 -9.74 -8.90
N ALA A 52 -0.44 -9.20 -7.70
CA ALA A 52 -0.12 -7.79 -7.48
C ALA A 52 0.95 -7.59 -6.40
N VAL A 53 1.71 -6.50 -6.54
CA VAL A 53 2.67 -6.04 -5.53
C VAL A 53 2.32 -4.61 -5.14
N MET A 54 2.16 -4.37 -3.85
CA MET A 54 1.86 -3.07 -3.27
C MET A 54 3.05 -2.60 -2.43
N ASP A 55 3.83 -1.66 -2.93
CA ASP A 55 5.09 -1.22 -2.30
C ASP A 55 4.85 -0.64 -0.90
N GLU A 56 3.89 0.20 -0.69
CA GLU A 56 3.46 0.64 0.63
C GLU A 56 2.00 1.10 0.57
N PHE A 57 1.17 0.67 1.53
CA PHE A 57 -0.19 1.15 1.69
C PHE A 57 -0.54 1.35 3.18
N GLY A 58 -1.68 1.95 3.48
CA GLY A 58 -2.03 2.31 4.85
C GLY A 58 -1.56 3.71 5.24
N GLY A 59 -1.34 4.60 4.27
CA GLY A 59 -1.09 6.01 4.46
C GLY A 59 -2.39 6.85 4.47
N PHE A 60 -2.25 8.15 4.22
CA PHE A 60 -3.40 9.09 4.24
C PHE A 60 -4.44 8.80 3.14
N GLU A 61 -4.11 8.01 2.13
CA GLU A 61 -5.02 7.57 1.08
C GLU A 61 -6.22 6.80 1.63
N LEU A 62 -6.10 6.17 2.79
CA LEU A 62 -7.22 5.52 3.48
C LEU A 62 -8.35 6.50 3.86
N LEU A 63 -8.04 7.80 3.98
CA LEU A 63 -9.01 8.86 4.19
C LEU A 63 -9.79 9.27 2.94
N ILE A 64 -9.44 8.69 1.78
CA ILE A 64 -10.09 8.96 0.50
C ILE A 64 -11.11 7.85 0.26
N PRO A 65 -12.43 8.12 0.37
CA PRO A 65 -13.44 7.07 0.35
C PRO A 65 -13.41 6.21 -0.91
N GLU A 66 -13.17 6.82 -2.06
CA GLU A 66 -13.12 6.14 -3.35
C GLU A 66 -11.95 5.14 -3.40
N PHE A 67 -10.77 5.57 -2.92
CA PHE A 67 -9.60 4.71 -2.83
C PHE A 67 -9.81 3.59 -1.82
N ASN A 68 -10.26 3.92 -0.62
CA ASN A 68 -10.49 2.93 0.45
C ASN A 68 -11.48 1.83 0.01
N LYS A 69 -12.57 2.23 -0.65
CA LYS A 69 -13.53 1.28 -1.23
C LYS A 69 -12.88 0.38 -2.29
N ALA A 70 -12.09 0.96 -3.20
CA ALA A 70 -11.41 0.20 -4.25
C ALA A 70 -10.34 -0.74 -3.69
N LEU A 71 -9.60 -0.31 -2.65
CA LEU A 71 -8.63 -1.15 -1.95
C LEU A 71 -9.30 -2.38 -1.31
N HIS A 72 -10.40 -2.18 -0.57
CA HIS A 72 -11.13 -3.30 0.02
C HIS A 72 -11.69 -4.25 -1.05
N ALA A 73 -12.23 -3.72 -2.14
CA ALA A 73 -12.72 -4.54 -3.25
C ALA A 73 -11.58 -5.35 -3.90
N PHE A 74 -10.40 -4.74 -4.06
CA PHE A 74 -9.22 -5.43 -4.57
C PHE A 74 -8.76 -6.54 -3.62
N LEU A 75 -8.62 -6.27 -2.33
CA LEU A 75 -8.22 -7.28 -1.33
C LEU A 75 -9.19 -8.46 -1.25
N GLN A 76 -10.46 -8.25 -1.58
CA GLN A 76 -11.49 -9.29 -1.66
C GLN A 76 -11.60 -9.98 -3.03
N SER A 77 -10.81 -9.57 -4.01
CA SER A 77 -10.90 -10.10 -5.39
C SER A 77 -10.35 -11.51 -5.55
N GLY A 78 -9.58 -12.00 -4.58
CA GLY A 78 -8.89 -13.29 -4.64
C GLY A 78 -7.61 -13.26 -5.48
N VAL A 79 -7.18 -12.07 -5.95
CA VAL A 79 -5.89 -11.93 -6.64
C VAL A 79 -4.77 -12.03 -5.60
N PRO A 80 -3.80 -12.96 -5.77
CA PRO A 80 -2.64 -13.03 -4.90
C PRO A 80 -1.92 -11.69 -4.83
N CYS A 81 -1.69 -11.20 -3.62
CA CYS A 81 -1.09 -9.89 -3.40
C CYS A 81 -0.04 -9.95 -2.29
N VAL A 82 1.11 -9.34 -2.54
CA VAL A 82 2.09 -9.05 -1.50
C VAL A 82 2.25 -7.55 -1.35
N GLY A 83 2.39 -7.08 -0.12
CA GLY A 83 2.52 -5.64 0.10
C GLY A 83 3.13 -5.27 1.44
N VAL A 84 3.51 -4.01 1.56
CA VAL A 84 4.02 -3.42 2.80
C VAL A 84 2.96 -2.54 3.43
N LEU A 85 2.56 -2.89 4.64
CA LEU A 85 1.58 -2.13 5.42
C LEU A 85 2.27 -1.36 6.55
N LYS A 86 1.84 -0.12 6.77
CA LYS A 86 2.33 0.66 7.92
C LYS A 86 1.92 0.01 9.24
N THR A 87 2.89 -0.15 10.13
CA THR A 87 2.59 -0.54 11.51
C THR A 87 1.78 0.55 12.23
N PRO A 88 1.01 0.22 13.29
CA PRO A 88 0.29 1.23 14.07
C PRO A 88 1.19 2.35 14.59
N VAL A 89 2.44 2.03 14.96
CA VAL A 89 3.43 3.02 15.42
C VAL A 89 3.83 3.96 14.28
N ALA A 90 4.11 3.43 13.09
CA ALA A 90 4.44 4.23 11.92
C ALA A 90 3.25 5.08 11.46
N ALA A 91 2.04 4.55 11.55
CA ALA A 91 0.82 5.29 11.25
C ALA A 91 0.60 6.46 12.23
N ALA A 92 0.81 6.25 13.54
CA ALA A 92 0.72 7.31 14.53
C ALA A 92 1.78 8.41 14.30
N ALA A 93 3.01 8.03 13.95
CA ALA A 93 4.05 8.98 13.59
C ALA A 93 3.70 9.79 12.32
N LEU A 94 3.15 9.13 11.30
CA LEU A 94 2.68 9.81 10.08
C LEU A 94 1.53 10.76 10.40
N ARG A 95 0.55 10.34 11.22
CA ARG A 95 -0.55 11.19 11.63
C ARG A 95 -0.06 12.50 12.23
N ASN A 96 0.87 12.43 13.16
CA ASN A 96 1.41 13.62 13.82
C ASN A 96 2.23 14.50 12.87
N ARG A 97 3.05 13.89 12.01
CA ARG A 97 3.90 14.61 11.05
C ARG A 97 3.10 15.30 9.95
N ALA A 98 2.02 14.68 9.49
CA ALA A 98 1.20 15.17 8.39
C ALA A 98 -0.11 15.82 8.84
N ASP A 99 -0.30 16.00 10.16
CA ASP A 99 -1.51 16.56 10.77
C ASP A 99 -2.80 15.89 10.22
N LEU A 100 -2.82 14.54 10.29
CA LEU A 100 -3.98 13.77 9.84
C LEU A 100 -5.05 13.72 10.94
N PRO A 101 -6.34 13.69 10.57
CA PRO A 101 -7.42 13.56 11.53
C PRO A 101 -7.37 12.22 12.29
N PRO A 102 -7.95 12.15 13.51
CA PRO A 102 -8.03 10.89 14.29
C PRO A 102 -8.59 9.72 13.50
N ALA A 103 -9.59 9.93 12.66
CA ALA A 103 -10.20 8.93 11.78
C ALA A 103 -9.19 8.16 10.89
N TYR A 104 -8.01 8.71 10.65
CA TYR A 104 -6.95 8.00 9.93
C TYR A 104 -6.49 6.75 10.69
N LEU A 105 -6.30 6.84 12.01
CA LEU A 105 -5.89 5.69 12.82
C LEU A 105 -6.98 4.64 12.91
N ASP A 106 -8.25 5.05 12.90
CA ASP A 106 -9.39 4.13 12.85
C ASP A 106 -9.38 3.34 11.54
N GLN A 107 -9.14 4.01 10.39
CA GLN A 107 -9.03 3.34 9.09
C GLN A 107 -7.85 2.35 9.02
N VAL A 108 -6.71 2.70 9.62
CA VAL A 108 -5.55 1.77 9.70
C VAL A 108 -5.89 0.56 10.56
N ALA A 109 -6.55 0.77 11.70
CA ALA A 109 -6.97 -0.31 12.59
C ALA A 109 -8.00 -1.24 11.92
N ASP A 110 -8.98 -0.67 11.22
CA ASP A 110 -10.00 -1.42 10.49
C ASP A 110 -9.38 -2.26 9.36
N LEU A 111 -8.43 -1.69 8.62
CA LEU A 111 -7.71 -2.42 7.58
C LEU A 111 -6.91 -3.59 8.15
N LEU A 112 -6.15 -3.37 9.22
CA LEU A 112 -5.38 -4.43 9.90
C LEU A 112 -6.30 -5.53 10.46
N ALA A 113 -7.43 -5.16 11.05
CA ALA A 113 -8.40 -6.11 11.58
C ALA A 113 -9.04 -6.93 10.44
N SER A 114 -9.35 -6.30 9.32
CA SER A 114 -9.89 -6.98 8.12
C SER A 114 -8.89 -8.00 7.56
N LEU A 115 -7.62 -7.60 7.39
CA LEU A 115 -6.56 -8.49 6.91
C LEU A 115 -6.28 -9.63 7.89
N GLY A 116 -6.25 -9.35 9.19
CA GLY A 116 -6.01 -10.38 10.22
C GLY A 116 -7.18 -11.36 10.42
N ALA A 117 -8.37 -11.00 9.97
CA ALA A 117 -9.54 -11.88 9.99
C ALA A 117 -9.67 -12.76 8.73
N ASP A 118 -8.93 -12.45 7.69
CA ASP A 118 -8.92 -13.21 6.44
C ASP A 118 -8.02 -14.45 6.59
N PRO A 119 -8.55 -15.68 6.45
CA PRO A 119 -7.77 -16.91 6.61
C PRO A 119 -6.68 -17.10 5.54
N ASP A 120 -6.81 -16.43 4.39
CA ASP A 120 -5.87 -16.50 3.28
C ASP A 120 -4.80 -15.40 3.34
N THR A 121 -4.82 -14.57 4.39
CA THR A 121 -3.87 -13.48 4.60
C THR A 121 -2.86 -13.80 5.71
N GLU A 122 -1.57 -13.74 5.40
CA GLU A 122 -0.50 -13.79 6.39
C GLU A 122 0.11 -12.40 6.62
N ILE A 123 0.12 -11.96 7.88
CA ILE A 123 0.73 -10.69 8.28
C ILE A 123 2.05 -10.95 8.99
N LEU A 124 3.16 -10.56 8.35
CA LEU A 124 4.50 -10.67 8.92
C LEU A 124 4.93 -9.33 9.50
N THR A 125 5.36 -9.34 10.75
CA THR A 125 5.95 -8.14 11.38
C THR A 125 7.46 -8.21 11.32
N THR A 126 8.09 -7.30 10.60
CA THR A 126 9.54 -7.21 10.48
C THR A 126 10.10 -6.17 11.45
N THR A 127 11.23 -6.46 12.08
CA THR A 127 11.87 -5.58 13.07
C THR A 127 13.12 -4.87 12.55
N GLY A 128 13.48 -5.05 11.29
CA GLY A 128 14.69 -4.48 10.71
C GLY A 128 14.79 -4.62 9.20
N ARG A 129 15.92 -4.15 8.65
CA ARG A 129 16.19 -4.17 7.20
C ARG A 129 16.40 -5.57 6.63
N TYR A 130 16.68 -6.55 7.45
CA TYR A 130 16.94 -7.93 7.06
C TYR A 130 16.21 -8.84 8.02
N ASP A 131 15.16 -9.43 7.54
CA ASP A 131 14.39 -10.45 8.25
C ASP A 131 14.36 -11.69 7.36
N GLU A 132 15.13 -12.72 7.75
CA GLU A 132 15.26 -13.94 6.94
C GLU A 132 13.96 -14.71 6.84
N TYR A 133 13.10 -14.64 7.88
CA TYR A 133 11.79 -15.27 7.83
C TYR A 133 10.88 -14.57 6.83
N ALA A 134 10.79 -13.24 6.89
CA ALA A 134 10.01 -12.48 5.92
C ALA A 134 10.55 -12.66 4.49
N LYS A 135 11.87 -12.73 4.32
CA LYS A 135 12.47 -13.01 3.02
C LYS A 135 12.08 -14.40 2.52
N ALA A 136 12.16 -15.43 3.35
CA ALA A 136 11.79 -16.79 2.96
C ALA A 136 10.30 -16.90 2.59
N ALA A 137 9.43 -16.21 3.32
CA ALA A 137 8.00 -16.14 3.00
C ALA A 137 7.75 -15.44 1.65
N LEU A 138 8.44 -14.32 1.38
CA LEU A 138 8.37 -13.62 0.10
C LEU A 138 8.91 -14.46 -1.07
N ASP A 139 10.02 -15.17 -0.87
CA ASP A 139 10.59 -16.06 -1.88
C ASP A 139 9.59 -17.20 -2.19
N ALA A 140 8.98 -17.81 -1.17
CA ALA A 140 7.97 -18.85 -1.34
C ALA A 140 6.72 -18.34 -2.08
N TRP A 141 6.23 -17.15 -1.70
CA TRP A 141 5.11 -16.50 -2.39
C TRP A 141 5.44 -16.21 -3.86
N ALA A 142 6.63 -15.68 -4.13
CA ALA A 142 7.07 -15.39 -5.50
C ALA A 142 7.22 -16.68 -6.32
N GLU A 143 7.67 -17.77 -5.70
CA GLU A 143 7.74 -19.08 -6.35
C GLU A 143 6.37 -19.64 -6.70
N GLU A 144 5.36 -19.37 -5.92
CA GLU A 144 3.99 -19.85 -6.13
C GLU A 144 3.24 -19.02 -7.18
N TYR A 145 3.32 -17.70 -7.10
CA TYR A 145 2.43 -16.81 -7.85
C TYR A 145 3.11 -15.97 -8.95
N ALA A 146 4.44 -15.78 -8.92
CA ALA A 146 5.15 -14.91 -9.85
C ALA A 146 6.03 -15.69 -10.86
N ARG A 147 5.89 -17.01 -10.95
CA ARG A 147 6.53 -17.80 -12.02
C ARG A 147 5.69 -17.71 -13.30
N ASP A 148 6.35 -17.31 -14.39
CA ASP A 148 5.84 -17.40 -15.78
C ASP A 148 5.61 -18.86 -16.21
#